data_969425da3673750c299474d59a1de198
#
_entry.id   969425da3673750c299474d59a1de198
#
_cell.length_a   1.000
_cell.length_b   1.000
_cell.length_c   1.000
_cell.angle_alpha   90.00
_cell.angle_beta   90.00
_cell.angle_gamma   90.00
#
_symmetry.space_group_name_H-M   'P 1'
#
loop_
_entity.id
_entity.type
_entity.pdbx_description
1 polymer ?
#
loop_
_entity_poly.entity_id
_entity_poly.type
_entity_poly.pdbx_seq_one_letter_code
_entity_poly.pdbx_strand_id
1 'polypeptide(L)'
;MLIAAMCMTSVMTFAQKIIRVSTDKTDLVMKVSPKGRLYQVYLGDKMLNPSDYDNLKWDVYAASDGSVSQRGHEVYATSGAEEYFEPAVAVTHADGNMTTYLYYQSAEQKAVKGGTETIITLQDKVYPLTVKLHYVAYAKENVIKAWSEISHKEKSPITLWRYSSTMLYFNANKYFLTNYHSDWAKEGQPETTQLSSGKKIIDTKLGTRAAMHAEPFFELGFDEPAKENEGKVMLGTIGWPGNFRFTFEVDNVGALRVIPAINPYASDYKLKAGEVFTTPEFIFAMSDNGMGEASRNLHNWARQYQVNMGMDDRLTLLNNWENTGFDFNQQSLAELMKDAKDLGVDMFLLDDGWFANKYPRKDDHAGLGDWDATKSKLPEGIPGLVRDAKKAGVKFGIWIEPEMVNPKSELFEKHPDWVIMQPQRDTYYYRNQLVLDISNPKVQDYVFGIVDRIMTENPDVAYFKWDCNSVITNIYSPYHKQNQGNFYIDHVRGIYNVLTRIHKKYSC
;
A
#
# COMPACT_ATOMS: atom_id res chain seq x y z
N MET A 1 -1.47 -28.37 64.76
CA MET A 1 -0.35 -28.33 63.82
C MET A 1 -0.88 -27.85 62.49
N LEU A 2 -0.92 -26.55 62.26
CA LEU A 2 -1.40 -25.94 60.98
C LEU A 2 -0.21 -25.81 60.05
N ILE A 3 -0.24 -26.49 58.92
CA ILE A 3 0.73 -26.31 57.83
C ILE A 3 0.21 -25.19 56.91
N ALA A 4 0.86 -24.04 56.96
CA ALA A 4 0.59 -22.97 56.03
C ALA A 4 1.28 -23.30 54.70
N ALA A 5 0.49 -23.54 53.64
CA ALA A 5 0.97 -23.67 52.28
C ALA A 5 1.34 -22.28 51.75
N MET A 6 2.64 -22.02 51.63
CA MET A 6 3.17 -20.82 50.99
C MET A 6 3.08 -20.98 49.46
N CYS A 7 2.09 -20.33 48.82
CA CYS A 7 2.05 -20.21 47.38
C CYS A 7 3.21 -19.28 46.95
N MET A 8 4.28 -19.86 46.46
CA MET A 8 5.30 -19.10 45.71
C MET A 8 4.75 -18.78 44.33
N THR A 9 4.26 -17.58 44.16
CA THR A 9 4.08 -17.00 42.84
C THR A 9 5.47 -16.72 42.25
N SER A 10 5.90 -17.55 41.32
CA SER A 10 7.10 -17.26 40.52
C SER A 10 6.83 -16.04 39.67
N VAL A 11 7.32 -14.89 40.07
CA VAL A 11 7.48 -13.71 39.24
C VAL A 11 8.52 -14.10 38.18
N MET A 12 8.08 -14.42 36.97
CA MET A 12 8.99 -14.53 35.86
C MET A 12 9.58 -13.14 35.59
N THR A 13 10.79 -12.91 36.12
CA THR A 13 11.63 -11.80 35.70
C THR A 13 12.05 -12.07 34.26
N PHE A 14 11.41 -11.42 33.32
CA PHE A 14 11.89 -11.39 31.94
C PHE A 14 13.26 -10.69 31.98
N ALA A 15 14.34 -11.43 31.73
CA ALA A 15 15.59 -10.80 31.35
C ALA A 15 15.30 -9.82 30.23
N GLN A 16 15.87 -8.63 30.27
CA GLN A 16 15.61 -7.55 29.34
C GLN A 16 15.85 -8.06 27.91
N LYS A 17 14.77 -8.45 27.19
CA LYS A 17 14.90 -9.05 25.88
C LYS A 17 15.06 -7.95 24.83
N ILE A 18 16.18 -8.00 24.12
CA ILE A 18 16.52 -7.10 23.02
C ILE A 18 16.10 -7.78 21.72
N ILE A 19 15.38 -7.06 20.87
CA ILE A 19 14.98 -7.48 19.53
C ILE A 19 15.60 -6.51 18.54
N ARG A 20 16.30 -7.02 17.53
CA ARG A 20 16.99 -6.22 16.52
C ARG A 20 16.49 -6.56 15.13
N VAL A 21 16.27 -5.52 14.34
CA VAL A 21 16.04 -5.59 12.89
C VAL A 21 17.18 -4.81 12.26
N SER A 22 18.15 -5.51 11.67
CA SER A 22 19.43 -4.93 11.27
C SER A 22 19.69 -5.15 9.77
N THR A 23 20.09 -4.10 9.09
CA THR A 23 20.72 -4.14 7.78
C THR A 23 22.24 -4.05 7.92
N ASP A 24 22.98 -3.84 6.82
CA ASP A 24 24.42 -3.59 6.88
C ASP A 24 24.76 -2.19 7.43
N LYS A 25 23.82 -1.23 7.35
CA LYS A 25 24.03 0.17 7.76
C LYS A 25 23.04 0.71 8.78
N THR A 26 21.90 0.07 8.99
CA THR A 26 20.79 0.58 9.83
C THR A 26 20.40 -0.45 10.88
N ASP A 27 20.18 0.00 12.11
CA ASP A 27 19.59 -0.80 13.20
C ASP A 27 18.29 -0.19 13.70
N LEU A 28 17.25 -1.00 13.78
CA LEU A 28 16.04 -0.77 14.56
C LEU A 28 16.10 -1.69 15.79
N VAL A 29 16.16 -1.12 16.98
CA VAL A 29 16.31 -1.86 18.24
C VAL A 29 15.11 -1.64 19.13
N MET A 30 14.57 -2.74 19.64
CA MET A 30 13.42 -2.76 20.54
C MET A 30 13.76 -3.51 21.83
N LYS A 31 13.18 -3.08 22.93
CA LYS A 31 13.32 -3.73 24.25
C LYS A 31 11.97 -4.03 24.86
N VAL A 32 11.90 -5.17 25.56
CA VAL A 32 10.74 -5.57 26.35
C VAL A 32 10.94 -5.07 27.78
N SER A 33 10.00 -4.27 28.28
CA SER A 33 10.03 -3.78 29.66
C SER A 33 9.71 -4.90 30.69
N PRO A 34 10.03 -4.71 31.97
CA PRO A 34 9.65 -5.67 33.04
C PRO A 34 8.13 -5.91 33.13
N LYS A 35 7.31 -4.95 32.68
CA LYS A 35 5.84 -5.08 32.60
C LYS A 35 5.35 -5.81 31.32
N GLY A 36 6.27 -6.22 30.43
CA GLY A 36 5.96 -6.91 29.18
C GLY A 36 5.52 -5.98 28.04
N ARG A 37 5.74 -4.67 28.12
CA ARG A 37 5.49 -3.72 27.03
C ARG A 37 6.72 -3.63 26.14
N LEU A 38 6.51 -3.43 24.84
CA LEU A 38 7.58 -3.37 23.83
C LEU A 38 7.84 -1.92 23.42
N TYR A 39 9.09 -1.47 23.53
CA TYR A 39 9.51 -0.10 23.22
C TYR A 39 10.58 -0.06 22.15
N GLN A 40 10.49 0.89 21.20
CA GLN A 40 11.61 1.26 20.35
C GLN A 40 12.61 2.06 21.17
N VAL A 41 13.85 1.62 21.19
CA VAL A 41 14.93 2.27 21.95
C VAL A 41 15.98 2.90 21.04
N TYR A 42 16.00 2.51 19.75
CA TYR A 42 16.92 3.09 18.78
C TYR A 42 16.41 2.84 17.35
N LEU A 43 16.61 3.81 16.48
CA LEU A 43 16.55 3.67 15.01
C LEU A 43 17.56 4.62 14.40
N GLY A 44 18.55 4.10 13.72
CA GLY A 44 19.64 4.87 13.14
C GLY A 44 20.75 3.98 12.60
N ASP A 45 21.96 4.51 12.58
CA ASP A 45 23.14 3.82 12.06
C ASP A 45 23.43 2.56 12.83
N LYS A 46 23.95 1.56 12.13
CA LYS A 46 24.31 0.28 12.75
C LYS A 46 25.33 0.48 13.87
N MET A 47 25.03 -0.03 15.05
CA MET A 47 25.96 0.00 16.18
C MET A 47 27.11 -0.99 15.97
N LEU A 48 28.35 -0.50 16.18
CA LEU A 48 29.56 -1.28 15.94
C LEU A 48 29.86 -2.24 17.10
N ASN A 49 29.54 -1.85 18.36
CA ASN A 49 29.81 -2.64 19.51
C ASN A 49 28.55 -3.31 20.05
N PRO A 50 28.52 -4.65 20.18
CA PRO A 50 27.36 -5.37 20.73
C PRO A 50 26.94 -4.91 22.13
N SER A 51 27.89 -4.48 22.98
CA SER A 51 27.61 -3.97 24.32
C SER A 51 26.83 -2.65 24.36
N ASP A 52 26.81 -1.89 23.24
CA ASP A 52 26.10 -0.62 23.18
C ASP A 52 24.59 -0.85 23.20
N TYR A 53 24.12 -1.98 22.66
CA TYR A 53 22.70 -2.33 22.72
C TYR A 53 22.19 -2.52 24.15
N ASP A 54 23.02 -3.01 25.06
CA ASP A 54 22.63 -3.21 26.46
C ASP A 54 22.42 -1.88 27.17
N ASN A 55 23.17 -0.85 26.78
CA ASN A 55 23.12 0.49 27.37
C ASN A 55 21.92 1.32 26.86
N LEU A 56 21.25 0.92 25.77
CA LEU A 56 20.06 1.61 25.31
C LEU A 56 18.94 1.54 26.35
N LYS A 57 18.43 2.70 26.75
CA LYS A 57 17.37 2.79 27.75
C LYS A 57 16.02 2.88 27.06
N TRP A 58 15.05 2.15 27.59
CA TRP A 58 13.63 2.32 27.23
C TRP A 58 12.95 3.34 28.16
N ASP A 59 13.72 3.88 29.11
CA ASP A 59 13.26 4.66 30.23
C ASP A 59 12.39 5.80 29.88
N VAL A 60 11.26 5.59 30.39
CA VAL A 60 10.27 6.56 30.56
C VAL A 60 10.24 6.90 32.03
N TYR A 61 10.62 8.04 32.27
CA TYR A 61 10.44 8.64 33.55
C TYR A 61 8.94 8.91 33.71
N ALA A 62 8.25 8.15 34.53
CA ALA A 62 6.91 8.50 34.91
C ALA A 62 6.98 9.67 35.86
N ALA A 63 6.79 10.89 35.37
CA ALA A 63 6.68 12.04 36.25
C ALA A 63 5.42 11.89 37.12
N SER A 64 5.58 12.11 38.40
CA SER A 64 4.47 12.06 39.37
C SER A 64 3.40 13.12 39.14
N ASP A 65 3.69 14.12 38.31
CA ASP A 65 2.80 15.24 37.96
C ASP A 65 1.91 14.97 36.74
N GLY A 66 1.97 13.77 36.17
CA GLY A 66 1.20 13.42 34.97
C GLY A 66 1.81 13.92 33.66
N SER A 67 3.04 14.48 33.68
CA SER A 67 3.73 14.92 32.47
C SER A 67 3.88 13.77 31.46
N VAL A 68 3.56 14.05 30.20
CA VAL A 68 3.70 13.09 29.08
C VAL A 68 5.11 13.04 28.52
N SER A 69 5.97 13.98 28.87
CA SER A 69 7.31 14.16 28.33
C SER A 69 8.28 13.01 28.60
N GLN A 70 7.85 11.99 29.31
CA GLN A 70 8.73 10.98 29.89
C GLN A 70 8.22 9.55 29.69
N ARG A 71 7.30 9.36 28.74
CA ARG A 71 6.82 8.02 28.37
C ARG A 71 7.64 7.44 27.23
N GLY A 72 7.89 6.12 27.29
CA GLY A 72 8.63 5.43 26.22
C GLY A 72 7.87 5.38 24.92
N HIS A 73 8.62 5.08 23.91
CA HIS A 73 8.13 4.96 22.55
C HIS A 73 7.63 3.53 22.31
N GLU A 74 6.37 3.23 22.64
CA GLU A 74 5.78 1.93 22.32
C GLU A 74 5.82 1.66 20.85
N VAL A 75 6.31 0.49 20.44
CA VAL A 75 6.49 0.10 19.04
C VAL A 75 5.17 0.10 18.27
N TYR A 76 4.05 -0.16 18.95
CA TYR A 76 2.72 -0.20 18.36
C TYR A 76 1.68 0.24 19.39
N ALA A 77 1.61 1.55 19.62
CA ALA A 77 0.74 2.15 20.63
C ALA A 77 -0.74 1.93 20.30
N THR A 78 -1.55 1.72 21.34
CA THR A 78 -2.98 1.38 21.22
C THR A 78 -3.88 2.46 21.78
N SER A 79 -5.13 2.54 21.30
CA SER A 79 -6.14 3.41 21.90
C SER A 79 -6.52 2.97 23.30
N GLY A 80 -6.79 3.94 24.18
CA GLY A 80 -7.21 3.70 25.56
C GLY A 80 -6.08 3.23 26.50
N ALA A 81 -4.88 2.96 26.00
CA ALA A 81 -3.69 2.77 26.79
C ALA A 81 -3.14 4.11 27.33
N GLU A 82 -2.00 4.08 27.98
CA GLU A 82 -1.39 5.30 28.56
C GLU A 82 -0.74 6.21 27.49
N GLU A 83 -1.18 6.13 26.24
CA GLU A 83 -0.68 6.93 25.12
C GLU A 83 -1.57 8.17 24.93
N TYR A 84 -0.95 9.35 24.93
CA TYR A 84 -1.65 10.64 24.76
C TYR A 84 -1.60 11.15 23.33
N PHE A 85 -0.87 10.48 22.47
CA PHE A 85 -0.66 10.87 21.08
C PHE A 85 -1.37 9.89 20.13
N GLU A 86 -1.12 10.01 18.83
CA GLU A 86 -1.79 9.21 17.81
C GLU A 86 -1.44 7.71 17.98
N PRO A 87 -2.44 6.82 18.14
CA PRO A 87 -2.18 5.39 18.24
C PRO A 87 -1.90 4.75 16.87
N ALA A 88 -1.15 3.64 16.86
CA ALA A 88 -0.97 2.81 15.67
C ALA A 88 -2.19 1.94 15.38
N VAL A 89 -2.86 1.46 16.43
CA VAL A 89 -4.08 0.64 16.32
C VAL A 89 -5.15 1.12 17.28
N ALA A 90 -6.38 1.16 16.80
CA ALA A 90 -7.53 1.48 17.63
C ALA A 90 -8.69 0.54 17.29
N VAL A 91 -9.28 -0.04 18.32
CA VAL A 91 -10.27 -1.11 18.23
C VAL A 91 -11.49 -0.75 19.08
N THR A 92 -12.68 -0.99 18.54
CA THR A 92 -13.88 -1.16 19.35
C THR A 92 -14.15 -2.66 19.47
N HIS A 93 -13.99 -3.20 20.67
CA HIS A 93 -14.20 -4.60 20.97
C HIS A 93 -15.67 -5.02 20.85
N ALA A 94 -15.95 -6.31 20.86
CA ALA A 94 -17.30 -6.85 20.66
C ALA A 94 -18.32 -6.41 21.72
N ASP A 95 -17.85 -6.02 22.92
CA ASP A 95 -18.67 -5.49 24.01
C ASP A 95 -18.82 -3.96 23.98
N GLY A 96 -18.22 -3.29 22.99
CA GLY A 96 -18.24 -1.83 22.85
C GLY A 96 -17.08 -1.12 23.55
N ASN A 97 -16.21 -1.79 24.28
CA ASN A 97 -15.04 -1.19 24.90
C ASN A 97 -14.01 -0.77 23.85
N MET A 98 -13.29 0.32 24.11
CA MET A 98 -12.32 0.89 23.18
C MET A 98 -10.88 0.87 23.73
N THR A 99 -10.65 0.20 24.85
CA THR A 99 -9.33 0.12 25.49
C THR A 99 -8.63 -1.16 25.12
N THR A 100 -7.44 -1.06 24.58
CA THR A 100 -6.58 -2.18 24.19
C THR A 100 -5.19 -2.01 24.79
N TYR A 101 -4.63 -3.06 25.40
CA TYR A 101 -3.27 -3.08 25.92
C TYR A 101 -2.49 -4.24 25.31
N LEU A 102 -1.47 -3.97 24.53
CA LEU A 102 -0.65 -4.99 23.91
C LEU A 102 0.58 -5.33 24.75
N TYR A 103 0.77 -6.62 24.99
CA TYR A 103 1.90 -7.16 25.73
C TYR A 103 2.70 -8.11 24.85
N TYR A 104 4.02 -8.02 24.93
CA TYR A 104 4.94 -8.92 24.25
C TYR A 104 4.70 -10.38 24.65
N GLN A 105 4.64 -11.27 23.65
CA GLN A 105 4.54 -12.72 23.82
C GLN A 105 5.79 -13.42 23.31
N SER A 106 6.17 -13.15 22.06
CA SER A 106 7.30 -13.81 21.41
C SER A 106 7.91 -12.94 20.31
N ALA A 107 9.15 -13.24 19.97
CA ALA A 107 9.77 -12.80 18.72
C ALA A 107 10.54 -13.96 18.11
N GLU A 108 10.43 -14.10 16.80
CA GLU A 108 11.14 -15.09 16.01
C GLU A 108 11.79 -14.42 14.80
N GLN A 109 12.87 -15.01 14.30
CA GLN A 109 13.54 -14.57 13.10
C GLN A 109 13.67 -15.75 12.12
N LYS A 110 13.43 -15.49 10.85
CA LYS A 110 13.60 -16.47 9.78
C LYS A 110 14.25 -15.82 8.56
N ALA A 111 15.05 -16.61 7.84
CA ALA A 111 15.61 -16.19 6.56
C ALA A 111 14.48 -16.11 5.50
N VAL A 112 14.51 -15.05 4.69
CA VAL A 112 13.67 -14.88 3.51
C VAL A 112 14.55 -14.52 2.32
N LYS A 113 13.98 -14.50 1.10
CA LYS A 113 14.76 -14.13 -0.08
C LYS A 113 15.37 -12.73 0.09
N GLY A 114 16.70 -12.68 0.15
CA GLY A 114 17.48 -11.43 0.26
C GLY A 114 17.53 -10.78 1.63
N GLY A 115 16.91 -11.36 2.67
CA GLY A 115 16.85 -10.71 3.97
C GLY A 115 16.51 -11.62 5.14
N THR A 116 16.23 -10.99 6.27
CA THR A 116 15.77 -11.65 7.50
C THR A 116 14.44 -11.03 7.92
N GLU A 117 13.43 -11.85 8.09
CA GLU A 117 12.15 -11.44 8.68
C GLU A 117 12.18 -11.64 10.20
N THR A 118 11.83 -10.58 10.92
CA THR A 118 11.57 -10.60 12.36
C THR A 118 10.07 -10.47 12.57
N ILE A 119 9.45 -11.43 13.26
CA ILE A 119 8.04 -11.44 13.60
C ILE A 119 7.89 -11.29 15.10
N ILE A 120 7.17 -10.27 15.56
CA ILE A 120 6.94 -10.00 16.98
C ILE A 120 5.45 -10.17 17.26
N THR A 121 5.11 -11.06 18.18
CA THR A 121 3.71 -11.30 18.58
C THR A 121 3.40 -10.52 19.85
N LEU A 122 2.35 -9.70 19.78
CA LEU A 122 1.78 -8.94 20.88
C LEU A 122 0.34 -9.42 21.13
N GLN A 123 -0.10 -9.44 22.40
CA GLN A 123 -1.48 -9.84 22.75
C GLN A 123 -2.05 -8.95 23.83
N ASP A 124 -3.35 -8.71 23.79
CA ASP A 124 -4.10 -8.17 24.90
C ASP A 124 -4.36 -9.27 25.94
N LYS A 125 -4.38 -8.90 27.25
CA LYS A 125 -4.62 -9.86 28.33
C LYS A 125 -6.10 -10.04 28.69
N VAL A 126 -6.93 -9.09 28.30
CA VAL A 126 -8.36 -9.05 28.59
C VAL A 126 -9.17 -9.55 27.38
N TYR A 127 -8.80 -9.07 26.20
CA TYR A 127 -9.44 -9.46 24.95
C TYR A 127 -8.58 -10.44 24.17
N PRO A 128 -9.16 -11.46 23.53
CA PRO A 128 -8.42 -12.41 22.70
C PRO A 128 -8.01 -11.77 21.35
N LEU A 129 -7.29 -10.63 21.44
CA LEU A 129 -6.76 -9.87 20.33
C LEU A 129 -5.25 -10.12 20.22
N THR A 130 -4.79 -10.42 19.02
CA THR A 130 -3.36 -10.61 18.69
C THR A 130 -2.94 -9.68 17.58
N VAL A 131 -1.80 -9.04 17.75
CA VAL A 131 -1.11 -8.26 16.72
C VAL A 131 0.25 -8.89 16.46
N LYS A 132 0.57 -9.18 15.19
CA LYS A 132 1.92 -9.55 14.77
C LYS A 132 2.53 -8.40 14.01
N LEU A 133 3.72 -8.00 14.42
CA LEU A 133 4.52 -7.00 13.73
C LEU A 133 5.59 -7.72 12.93
N HIS A 134 5.66 -7.43 11.65
CA HIS A 134 6.59 -8.02 10.71
C HIS A 134 7.60 -6.97 10.26
N TYR A 135 8.87 -7.33 10.28
CA TYR A 135 9.97 -6.50 9.76
C TYR A 135 10.88 -7.37 8.91
N VAL A 136 11.06 -7.02 7.64
CA VAL A 136 12.05 -7.67 6.78
C VAL A 136 13.20 -6.70 6.53
N ALA A 137 14.40 -7.07 7.00
CA ALA A 137 15.61 -6.32 6.74
C ALA A 137 16.35 -6.91 5.55
N TYR A 138 16.48 -6.14 4.47
CA TYR A 138 17.31 -6.43 3.30
C TYR A 138 18.71 -5.85 3.54
N ALA A 139 19.61 -6.71 3.99
CA ALA A 139 20.88 -6.25 4.58
C ALA A 139 21.71 -5.42 3.61
N LYS A 140 21.92 -5.91 2.38
CA LYS A 140 22.79 -5.28 1.38
C LYS A 140 22.21 -4.01 0.79
N GLU A 141 20.90 -3.99 0.54
CA GLU A 141 20.19 -2.85 -0.02
C GLU A 141 19.91 -1.76 1.01
N ASN A 142 20.13 -2.05 2.30
CA ASN A 142 19.80 -1.16 3.41
C ASN A 142 18.34 -0.68 3.40
N VAL A 143 17.41 -1.62 3.19
CA VAL A 143 15.98 -1.37 3.14
C VAL A 143 15.30 -2.21 4.21
N ILE A 144 14.35 -1.62 4.91
CA ILE A 144 13.48 -2.33 5.86
C ILE A 144 12.02 -2.21 5.36
N LYS A 145 11.34 -3.35 5.36
CA LYS A 145 9.92 -3.45 5.06
C LYS A 145 9.18 -3.85 6.33
N ALA A 146 8.06 -3.16 6.64
CA ALA A 146 7.29 -3.38 7.86
C ALA A 146 5.79 -3.42 7.60
N TRP A 147 5.07 -4.36 8.24
CA TRP A 147 3.61 -4.43 8.24
C TRP A 147 3.10 -5.09 9.51
N SER A 148 1.80 -5.04 9.73
CA SER A 148 1.15 -5.69 10.86
C SER A 148 0.00 -6.62 10.44
N GLU A 149 -0.24 -7.66 11.23
CA GLU A 149 -1.40 -8.53 11.16
C GLU A 149 -2.20 -8.42 12.45
N ILE A 150 -3.50 -8.15 12.34
CA ILE A 150 -4.42 -7.99 13.45
C ILE A 150 -5.47 -9.11 13.37
N SER A 151 -5.65 -9.87 14.45
CA SER A 151 -6.63 -10.93 14.52
C SER A 151 -7.25 -11.02 15.91
N HIS A 152 -8.47 -11.57 16.01
CA HIS A 152 -9.13 -11.77 17.29
C HIS A 152 -9.98 -13.04 17.31
N LYS A 153 -10.36 -13.46 18.54
CA LYS A 153 -11.25 -14.60 18.80
C LYS A 153 -12.41 -14.20 19.71
N GLU A 154 -12.85 -12.95 19.65
CA GLU A 154 -14.03 -12.49 20.38
C GLU A 154 -15.31 -13.11 19.77
N LYS A 155 -16.41 -13.12 20.53
CA LYS A 155 -17.67 -13.81 20.13
C LYS A 155 -18.38 -13.15 18.95
N SER A 156 -18.13 -11.85 18.72
CA SER A 156 -18.73 -11.04 17.64
C SER A 156 -17.65 -10.25 16.91
N PRO A 157 -17.92 -9.75 15.71
CA PRO A 157 -16.96 -8.89 15.00
C PRO A 157 -16.55 -7.67 15.83
N ILE A 158 -15.29 -7.29 15.72
CA ILE A 158 -14.75 -6.04 16.24
C ILE A 158 -14.70 -4.98 15.14
N THR A 159 -14.53 -3.72 15.52
CA THR A 159 -14.30 -2.63 14.56
C THR A 159 -12.89 -2.10 14.69
N LEU A 160 -12.14 -2.13 13.60
CA LEU A 160 -10.85 -1.46 13.49
C LEU A 160 -11.10 -0.08 12.90
N TRP A 161 -10.72 0.99 13.61
CA TRP A 161 -10.82 2.36 13.12
C TRP A 161 -9.46 3.06 13.02
N ARG A 162 -8.36 2.36 13.41
CA ARG A 162 -6.98 2.63 13.08
C ARG A 162 -6.20 1.33 12.95
N TYR A 163 -5.34 1.25 11.96
CA TYR A 163 -4.59 0.02 11.62
C TYR A 163 -3.35 0.39 10.79
N SER A 164 -2.30 0.80 11.48
CA SER A 164 -1.06 1.25 10.86
C SER A 164 -0.15 0.09 10.47
N SER A 165 0.66 0.27 9.44
CA SER A 165 1.66 -0.72 9.04
C SER A 165 2.74 -0.89 10.10
N THR A 166 3.19 0.23 10.65
CA THR A 166 4.16 0.31 11.75
C THR A 166 4.06 1.69 12.42
N MET A 167 4.84 1.88 13.46
CA MET A 167 5.08 3.18 14.09
C MET A 167 6.57 3.31 14.36
N LEU A 168 7.19 4.39 13.90
CA LEU A 168 8.61 4.65 14.08
C LEU A 168 8.81 5.95 14.84
N TYR A 169 9.85 6.00 15.67
CA TYR A 169 10.20 7.17 16.47
C TYR A 169 11.59 7.67 16.14
N PHE A 170 11.73 8.99 16.12
CA PHE A 170 12.99 9.68 15.87
C PHE A 170 13.21 10.78 16.88
N ASN A 171 14.48 10.98 17.25
CA ASN A 171 14.93 12.10 18.08
C ASN A 171 16.01 12.86 17.29
N ALA A 172 15.67 14.08 16.87
CA ALA A 172 16.58 15.04 16.25
C ALA A 172 16.20 16.45 16.70
N ASN A 173 17.06 17.44 16.45
CA ASN A 173 16.75 18.81 16.84
C ASN A 173 15.67 19.43 15.92
N LYS A 174 15.64 19.01 14.65
CA LYS A 174 14.70 19.47 13.63
C LYS A 174 14.37 18.35 12.67
N TYR A 175 13.19 18.45 12.07
CA TYR A 175 12.71 17.53 11.02
C TYR A 175 12.23 18.33 9.83
N PHE A 176 12.62 17.93 8.64
CA PHE A 176 12.21 18.53 7.38
C PHE A 176 11.53 17.48 6.53
N LEU A 177 10.24 17.65 6.31
CA LEU A 177 9.43 16.73 5.53
C LEU A 177 9.25 17.27 4.12
N THR A 178 9.69 16.50 3.13
CA THR A 178 9.37 16.73 1.71
C THR A 178 8.29 15.73 1.30
N ASN A 179 7.17 16.26 0.85
CA ASN A 179 6.09 15.50 0.23
C ASN A 179 5.89 15.96 -1.22
N TYR A 180 5.19 15.15 -1.99
CA TYR A 180 5.00 15.37 -3.42
C TYR A 180 3.52 15.52 -3.71
N HIS A 181 3.17 16.69 -4.26
CA HIS A 181 1.83 16.94 -4.77
C HIS A 181 1.72 16.47 -6.20
N SER A 182 0.55 15.98 -6.57
CA SER A 182 0.29 15.49 -7.92
C SER A 182 -1.06 15.97 -8.40
N ASP A 183 -1.13 16.24 -9.71
CA ASP A 183 -2.34 16.40 -10.48
C ASP A 183 -2.03 15.99 -11.93
N TRP A 184 -3.04 15.89 -12.79
CA TRP A 184 -2.82 15.55 -14.19
C TRP A 184 -1.87 16.54 -14.86
N ALA A 185 -0.83 16.03 -15.52
CA ALA A 185 0.28 16.78 -16.13
C ALA A 185 1.05 17.69 -15.14
N LYS A 186 0.99 17.40 -13.84
CA LYS A 186 1.73 18.09 -12.76
C LYS A 186 2.11 17.10 -11.66
N GLU A 187 2.55 15.92 -12.05
CA GLU A 187 2.92 14.86 -11.13
C GLU A 187 4.23 15.18 -10.40
N GLY A 188 4.33 14.71 -9.15
CA GLY A 188 5.58 14.71 -8.37
C GLY A 188 6.13 16.08 -8.00
N GLN A 189 5.29 17.09 -7.73
CA GLN A 189 5.74 18.45 -7.32
C GLN A 189 6.18 18.45 -5.86
N PRO A 190 7.47 18.64 -5.53
CA PRO A 190 7.98 18.59 -4.17
C PRO A 190 7.60 19.83 -3.35
N GLU A 191 7.26 19.62 -2.08
CA GLU A 191 7.11 20.66 -1.07
C GLU A 191 7.82 20.25 0.21
N THR A 192 8.76 21.07 0.69
CA THR A 192 9.50 20.84 1.93
C THR A 192 8.97 21.73 3.04
N THR A 193 8.61 21.13 4.18
CA THR A 193 8.11 21.82 5.37
C THR A 193 8.94 21.42 6.59
N GLN A 194 9.41 22.38 7.39
CA GLN A 194 9.94 22.07 8.71
C GLN A 194 8.79 21.72 9.65
N LEU A 195 8.87 20.53 10.26
CA LEU A 195 7.86 20.10 11.23
C LEU A 195 8.01 20.85 12.56
N SER A 196 6.88 21.16 13.16
CA SER A 196 6.75 21.75 14.51
C SER A 196 5.88 20.84 15.37
N SER A 197 5.79 21.13 16.67
CA SER A 197 4.90 20.40 17.58
C SER A 197 3.47 20.31 17.06
N GLY A 198 2.91 19.12 17.12
CA GLY A 198 1.62 18.76 16.53
C GLY A 198 1.73 17.83 15.34
N LYS A 199 0.71 17.82 14.47
CA LYS A 199 0.57 16.83 13.39
C LYS A 199 0.66 17.47 12.02
N LYS A 200 1.47 16.87 11.11
CA LYS A 200 1.35 17.01 9.66
C LYS A 200 0.82 15.67 9.13
N ILE A 201 -0.19 15.71 8.28
CA ILE A 201 -0.80 14.54 7.65
C ILE A 201 -0.67 14.68 6.15
N ILE A 202 -0.23 13.62 5.47
CA ILE A 202 -0.30 13.45 4.03
C ILE A 202 -1.25 12.30 3.78
N ASP A 203 -2.38 12.56 3.11
CA ASP A 203 -3.37 11.51 2.85
C ASP A 203 -4.14 11.73 1.53
N THR A 204 -4.82 10.66 1.08
CA THR A 204 -5.77 10.72 -0.03
C THR A 204 -7.06 10.00 0.31
N LYS A 205 -8.13 10.34 -0.45
CA LYS A 205 -9.50 9.81 -0.27
C LYS A 205 -10.17 9.42 -1.59
N LEU A 206 -9.38 9.18 -2.63
CA LEU A 206 -9.88 9.02 -4.02
C LEU A 206 -10.08 7.57 -4.45
N GLY A 207 -9.92 6.60 -3.53
CA GLY A 207 -9.95 5.18 -3.87
C GLY A 207 -8.64 4.74 -4.53
N THR A 208 -8.70 3.99 -5.62
CA THR A 208 -7.51 3.41 -6.27
C THR A 208 -6.69 4.39 -7.11
N ARG A 209 -7.16 5.60 -7.32
CA ARG A 209 -6.37 6.69 -7.90
C ARG A 209 -5.74 7.59 -6.82
N ALA A 210 -5.13 6.97 -5.84
CA ALA A 210 -4.64 7.65 -4.64
C ALA A 210 -3.57 8.71 -4.95
N ALA A 211 -2.65 8.45 -5.87
CA ALA A 211 -1.56 9.36 -6.23
C ALA A 211 -2.00 10.63 -6.97
N MET A 212 -3.29 10.84 -7.24
CA MET A 212 -3.75 12.00 -8.03
C MET A 212 -3.46 13.35 -7.36
N HIS A 213 -3.47 13.44 -6.03
CA HIS A 213 -3.22 14.67 -5.29
C HIS A 213 -1.98 14.62 -4.41
N ALA A 214 -1.57 13.45 -3.97
CA ALA A 214 -0.38 13.25 -3.15
C ALA A 214 0.23 11.90 -3.47
N GLU A 215 1.54 11.87 -3.65
CA GLU A 215 2.26 10.62 -3.84
C GLU A 215 2.36 9.85 -2.52
N PRO A 216 2.23 8.50 -2.55
CA PRO A 216 2.42 7.65 -1.38
C PRO A 216 3.90 7.47 -1.01
N PHE A 217 4.63 8.58 -1.00
CA PHE A 217 6.06 8.65 -0.79
C PHE A 217 6.43 9.96 -0.08
N PHE A 218 7.47 9.92 0.75
CA PHE A 218 8.01 11.11 1.40
C PHE A 218 9.51 11.00 1.63
N GLU A 219 10.16 12.15 1.83
CA GLU A 219 11.53 12.28 2.31
C GLU A 219 11.53 13.01 3.66
N LEU A 220 12.31 12.51 4.60
CA LEU A 220 12.49 13.12 5.91
C LEU A 220 13.97 13.42 6.12
N GLY A 221 14.31 14.72 6.16
CA GLY A 221 15.64 15.19 6.54
C GLY A 221 15.73 15.44 8.05
N PHE A 222 16.83 15.06 8.66
CA PHE A 222 17.13 15.25 10.07
C PHE A 222 18.12 16.39 10.25
N ASP A 223 17.76 17.38 11.10
CA ASP A 223 18.49 18.60 11.40
C ASP A 223 18.63 19.61 10.24
N GLU A 224 18.55 19.16 9.01
CA GLU A 224 18.53 19.98 7.77
C GLU A 224 17.61 19.36 6.71
N PRO A 225 17.19 20.15 5.70
CA PRO A 225 16.43 19.60 4.56
C PRO A 225 17.23 18.50 3.85
N ALA A 226 16.51 17.50 3.31
CA ALA A 226 17.12 16.42 2.55
C ALA A 226 17.91 16.98 1.35
N LYS A 227 19.13 16.48 1.17
CA LYS A 227 20.02 16.83 0.06
C LYS A 227 20.42 15.57 -0.71
N GLU A 228 20.87 15.74 -1.95
CA GLU A 228 21.21 14.63 -2.85
C GLU A 228 22.35 13.75 -2.31
N ASN A 229 23.47 14.37 -1.87
CA ASN A 229 24.71 13.65 -1.60
C ASN A 229 25.23 13.82 -0.17
N GLU A 230 24.47 14.42 0.72
CA GLU A 230 24.89 14.65 2.11
C GLU A 230 23.71 14.76 3.06
N GLY A 231 23.97 14.58 4.34
CA GLY A 231 23.00 14.68 5.42
C GLY A 231 22.24 13.39 5.70
N LYS A 232 21.66 13.33 6.89
CA LYS A 232 20.87 12.18 7.34
C LYS A 232 19.45 12.29 6.83
N VAL A 233 19.00 11.25 6.16
CA VAL A 233 17.67 11.20 5.56
C VAL A 233 17.01 9.84 5.74
N MET A 234 15.68 9.85 5.68
CA MET A 234 14.85 8.66 5.52
C MET A 234 13.93 8.86 4.32
N LEU A 235 13.89 7.89 3.42
CA LEU A 235 12.87 7.79 2.38
C LEU A 235 11.85 6.74 2.80
N GLY A 236 10.55 7.03 2.66
CA GLY A 236 9.47 6.12 3.03
C GLY A 236 8.35 6.08 2.00
N THR A 237 7.85 4.87 1.73
CA THR A 237 6.70 4.63 0.85
C THR A 237 5.81 3.53 1.40
N ILE A 238 4.55 3.51 0.97
CA ILE A 238 3.60 2.46 1.34
C ILE A 238 3.16 1.68 0.11
N GLY A 239 3.19 0.35 0.17
CA GLY A 239 2.74 -0.56 -0.88
C GLY A 239 1.20 -0.65 -0.92
N TRP A 240 0.53 0.46 -1.19
CA TRP A 240 -0.92 0.55 -1.20
C TRP A 240 -1.42 1.55 -2.25
N PRO A 241 -2.16 1.09 -3.27
CA PRO A 241 -2.69 1.97 -4.33
C PRO A 241 -4.03 2.63 -3.93
N GLY A 242 -4.55 2.34 -2.75
CA GLY A 242 -5.79 2.90 -2.22
C GLY A 242 -5.56 4.13 -1.34
N ASN A 243 -6.60 4.52 -0.62
CA ASN A 243 -6.52 5.64 0.32
C ASN A 243 -5.46 5.38 1.38
N PHE A 244 -4.40 6.16 1.39
CA PHE A 244 -3.30 6.07 2.36
C PHE A 244 -3.26 7.27 3.28
N ARG A 245 -2.54 7.11 4.40
CA ARG A 245 -2.21 8.21 5.32
C ARG A 245 -0.83 8.02 5.92
N PHE A 246 -0.01 9.06 5.82
CA PHE A 246 1.17 9.24 6.66
C PHE A 246 0.88 10.28 7.72
N THR A 247 1.08 9.94 8.98
CA THR A 247 0.98 10.89 10.10
C THR A 247 2.38 11.13 10.67
N PHE A 248 2.77 12.39 10.70
CA PHE A 248 3.99 12.89 11.32
C PHE A 248 3.58 13.71 12.54
N GLU A 249 3.87 13.23 13.74
CA GLU A 249 3.50 13.90 14.97
C GLU A 249 4.73 14.19 15.81
N VAL A 250 5.03 15.47 16.00
CA VAL A 250 6.10 15.93 16.89
C VAL A 250 5.48 16.24 18.25
N ASP A 251 5.96 15.56 19.27
CA ASP A 251 5.46 15.75 20.63
C ASP A 251 6.07 16.99 21.33
N ASN A 252 5.65 17.22 22.57
CA ASN A 252 6.07 18.37 23.37
C ASN A 252 7.54 18.37 23.83
N VAL A 253 8.24 17.26 23.62
CA VAL A 253 9.70 17.14 23.91
C VAL A 253 10.53 17.01 22.63
N GLY A 254 9.88 17.13 21.46
CA GLY A 254 10.54 17.13 20.16
C GLY A 254 10.76 15.75 19.55
N ALA A 255 10.22 14.68 20.13
CA ALA A 255 10.27 13.36 19.47
C ALA A 255 9.23 13.28 18.35
N LEU A 256 9.64 12.74 17.20
CA LEU A 256 8.79 12.56 16.03
C LEU A 256 8.28 11.12 15.94
N ARG A 257 6.95 10.97 15.77
CA ARG A 257 6.30 9.73 15.35
C ARG A 257 6.02 9.75 13.86
N VAL A 258 6.37 8.68 13.17
CA VAL A 258 6.01 8.44 11.78
C VAL A 258 5.10 7.21 11.72
N ILE A 259 3.86 7.41 11.28
CA ILE A 259 2.81 6.38 11.30
C ILE A 259 2.23 6.22 9.88
N PRO A 260 2.75 5.25 9.10
CA PRO A 260 2.20 4.88 7.80
C PRO A 260 0.99 3.96 7.96
N ALA A 261 -0.09 4.25 7.23
CA ALA A 261 -1.36 3.51 7.36
C ALA A 261 -2.22 3.58 6.10
N ILE A 262 -3.23 2.71 6.03
CA ILE A 262 -4.43 2.98 5.22
C ILE A 262 -5.15 4.19 5.85
N ASN A 263 -5.70 5.07 5.02
CA ASN A 263 -6.52 6.17 5.53
C ASN A 263 -7.80 5.62 6.17
N PRO A 264 -8.10 5.93 7.44
CA PRO A 264 -9.30 5.47 8.11
C PRO A 264 -10.59 6.19 7.64
N TYR A 265 -10.49 7.13 6.71
CA TYR A 265 -11.65 7.84 6.17
C TYR A 265 -12.66 6.83 5.58
N ALA A 266 -13.90 6.86 6.10
CA ALA A 266 -15.00 5.98 5.73
C ALA A 266 -14.61 4.48 5.72
N SER A 267 -13.68 4.08 6.59
CA SER A 267 -13.07 2.75 6.59
C SER A 267 -13.01 2.14 8.00
N ASP A 268 -14.09 2.29 8.79
CA ASP A 268 -14.28 1.58 10.04
C ASP A 268 -14.48 0.09 9.73
N TYR A 269 -13.37 -0.66 9.68
CA TYR A 269 -13.33 -2.03 9.18
C TYR A 269 -13.93 -3.02 10.19
N LYS A 270 -14.94 -3.75 9.79
CA LYS A 270 -15.54 -4.86 10.56
C LYS A 270 -14.74 -6.13 10.34
N LEU A 271 -13.95 -6.52 11.35
CA LEU A 271 -13.15 -7.74 11.34
C LEU A 271 -13.93 -8.86 12.06
N LYS A 272 -14.16 -9.99 11.40
CA LYS A 272 -14.82 -11.16 12.01
C LYS A 272 -13.84 -12.00 12.82
N ALA A 273 -14.37 -12.72 13.80
CA ALA A 273 -13.57 -13.64 14.60
C ALA A 273 -12.88 -14.69 13.72
N GLY A 274 -11.56 -14.85 13.94
CA GLY A 274 -10.71 -15.79 13.19
C GLY A 274 -10.20 -15.27 11.85
N GLU A 275 -10.69 -14.14 11.35
CA GLU A 275 -10.09 -13.45 10.20
C GLU A 275 -8.81 -12.71 10.63
N VAL A 276 -7.91 -12.51 9.66
CA VAL A 276 -6.70 -11.73 9.84
C VAL A 276 -6.76 -10.47 8.97
N PHE A 277 -6.63 -9.31 9.59
CA PHE A 277 -6.47 -8.05 8.89
C PHE A 277 -4.97 -7.77 8.71
N THR A 278 -4.50 -7.81 7.48
CA THR A 278 -3.11 -7.49 7.14
C THR A 278 -3.05 -6.06 6.61
N THR A 279 -2.17 -5.24 7.17
CA THR A 279 -1.91 -3.87 6.71
C THR A 279 -1.00 -3.88 5.49
N PRO A 280 -0.97 -2.80 4.68
CA PRO A 280 0.03 -2.64 3.63
C PRO A 280 1.46 -2.67 4.16
N GLU A 281 2.39 -3.04 3.30
CA GLU A 281 3.81 -2.95 3.58
C GLU A 281 4.25 -1.48 3.55
N PHE A 282 4.92 -1.03 4.59
CA PHE A 282 5.67 0.22 4.62
C PHE A 282 7.13 -0.09 4.35
N ILE A 283 7.72 0.57 3.36
CA ILE A 283 9.08 0.33 2.90
C ILE A 283 9.89 1.59 3.14
N PHE A 284 11.06 1.47 3.80
CA PHE A 284 11.92 2.62 4.04
C PHE A 284 13.40 2.31 3.93
N ALA A 285 14.17 3.33 3.60
CA ALA A 285 15.63 3.33 3.60
C ALA A 285 16.15 4.55 4.33
N MET A 286 17.21 4.37 5.11
CA MET A 286 17.94 5.46 5.76
C MET A 286 19.33 5.63 5.13
N SER A 287 19.85 6.85 5.13
CA SER A 287 21.22 7.15 4.68
C SER A 287 21.77 8.38 5.40
N ASP A 288 23.07 8.38 5.67
CA ASP A 288 23.82 9.56 6.11
C ASP A 288 24.47 10.32 4.94
N ASN A 289 24.36 9.76 3.73
CA ASN A 289 24.93 10.30 2.50
C ASN A 289 23.85 10.87 1.55
N GLY A 290 22.78 11.40 2.13
CA GLY A 290 21.71 12.06 1.41
C GLY A 290 20.70 11.11 0.73
N MET A 291 19.74 11.73 0.05
CA MET A 291 18.60 11.01 -0.56
C MET A 291 19.00 10.22 -1.82
N GLY A 292 20.06 10.60 -2.51
CA GLY A 292 20.55 9.84 -3.67
C GLY A 292 21.00 8.43 -3.30
N GLU A 293 21.69 8.23 -2.16
CA GLU A 293 22.02 6.90 -1.67
C GLU A 293 20.76 6.13 -1.24
N ALA A 294 19.90 6.76 -0.44
CA ALA A 294 18.65 6.12 0.02
C ALA A 294 17.76 5.73 -1.17
N SER A 295 17.64 6.57 -2.20
CA SER A 295 16.90 6.31 -3.43
C SER A 295 17.51 5.12 -4.20
N ARG A 296 18.82 5.08 -4.41
CA ARG A 296 19.50 3.93 -5.06
C ARG A 296 19.29 2.63 -4.28
N ASN A 297 19.25 2.69 -2.96
CA ASN A 297 18.95 1.53 -2.11
C ASN A 297 17.54 0.99 -2.38
N LEU A 298 16.52 1.86 -2.42
CA LEU A 298 15.15 1.49 -2.77
C LEU A 298 15.04 0.96 -4.20
N HIS A 299 15.72 1.57 -5.18
CA HIS A 299 15.73 1.10 -6.57
C HIS A 299 16.35 -0.29 -6.69
N ASN A 300 17.48 -0.54 -6.02
CA ASN A 300 18.14 -1.85 -6.03
C ASN A 300 17.25 -2.93 -5.40
N TRP A 301 16.65 -2.60 -4.26
CA TRP A 301 15.68 -3.48 -3.60
C TRP A 301 14.48 -3.78 -4.50
N ALA A 302 13.86 -2.75 -5.09
CA ALA A 302 12.70 -2.92 -5.94
C ALA A 302 12.99 -3.81 -7.16
N ARG A 303 14.11 -3.58 -7.85
CA ARG A 303 14.53 -4.41 -9.00
C ARG A 303 14.74 -5.88 -8.63
N GLN A 304 15.29 -6.16 -7.45
CA GLN A 304 15.65 -7.53 -7.07
C GLN A 304 14.49 -8.31 -6.43
N TYR A 305 13.60 -7.63 -5.71
CA TYR A 305 12.64 -8.31 -4.84
C TYR A 305 11.17 -7.94 -5.07
N GLN A 306 10.88 -6.81 -5.70
CA GLN A 306 9.52 -6.31 -5.81
C GLN A 306 8.99 -6.33 -7.25
N VAL A 307 9.78 -5.92 -8.21
CA VAL A 307 9.34 -5.80 -9.61
C VAL A 307 9.55 -7.13 -10.33
N ASN A 308 8.50 -7.63 -10.99
CA ASN A 308 8.63 -8.80 -11.86
C ASN A 308 9.60 -8.48 -13.02
N MET A 309 10.51 -9.41 -13.33
CA MET A 309 11.59 -9.19 -14.31
C MET A 309 12.35 -7.87 -14.09
N GLY A 310 12.53 -7.47 -12.81
CA GLY A 310 13.09 -6.17 -12.43
C GLY A 310 14.55 -5.96 -12.88
N MET A 311 15.26 -7.06 -13.20
CA MET A 311 16.65 -7.02 -13.68
C MET A 311 16.76 -7.11 -15.21
N ASP A 312 15.64 -7.30 -15.92
CA ASP A 312 15.63 -7.37 -17.37
C ASP A 312 15.59 -5.97 -18.01
N ASP A 313 16.01 -5.88 -19.27
CA ASP A 313 15.91 -4.65 -20.03
C ASP A 313 14.46 -4.22 -20.24
N ARG A 314 14.21 -2.93 -20.15
CA ARG A 314 12.90 -2.35 -20.46
C ARG A 314 12.81 -2.05 -21.95
N LEU A 315 11.76 -2.59 -22.58
CA LEU A 315 11.51 -2.37 -24.00
C LEU A 315 11.07 -0.92 -24.23
N THR A 316 11.50 -0.36 -25.34
CA THR A 316 10.97 0.91 -25.84
C THR A 316 9.55 0.68 -26.37
N LEU A 317 8.63 1.64 -26.11
CA LEU A 317 7.21 1.49 -26.42
C LEU A 317 6.68 2.72 -27.15
N LEU A 318 5.95 2.51 -28.25
CA LEU A 318 5.16 3.53 -28.92
C LEU A 318 3.68 3.26 -28.63
N ASN A 319 3.02 4.24 -28.01
CA ASN A 319 1.57 4.25 -27.78
C ASN A 319 0.89 5.10 -28.88
N ASN A 320 -0.19 4.63 -29.46
CA ASN A 320 -0.88 5.36 -30.54
C ASN A 320 -1.73 6.55 -30.07
N TRP A 321 -2.00 6.68 -28.76
CA TRP A 321 -2.98 7.65 -28.24
C TRP A 321 -2.73 9.08 -28.69
N GLU A 322 -1.52 9.59 -28.53
CA GLU A 322 -1.18 10.97 -28.90
C GLU A 322 -1.24 11.24 -30.42
N ASN A 323 -1.14 10.19 -31.22
CA ASN A 323 -1.24 10.31 -32.68
C ASN A 323 -2.69 10.22 -33.19
N THR A 324 -3.45 9.23 -32.70
CA THR A 324 -4.73 8.88 -33.32
C THR A 324 -5.95 9.13 -32.43
N GLY A 325 -5.77 9.20 -31.10
CA GLY A 325 -6.89 9.16 -30.17
C GLY A 325 -7.80 7.98 -30.50
N PHE A 326 -9.10 8.25 -30.64
CA PHE A 326 -10.11 7.25 -31.03
C PHE A 326 -10.20 7.01 -32.54
N ASP A 327 -9.53 7.79 -33.38
CA ASP A 327 -9.66 7.72 -34.85
C ASP A 327 -8.55 6.87 -35.47
N PHE A 328 -8.82 5.57 -35.53
CA PHE A 328 -7.95 4.58 -36.16
C PHE A 328 -8.73 3.40 -36.74
N ASN A 329 -8.07 2.67 -37.62
CA ASN A 329 -8.53 1.39 -38.14
C ASN A 329 -7.34 0.42 -38.26
N GLN A 330 -7.59 -0.84 -38.63
CA GLN A 330 -6.56 -1.87 -38.73
C GLN A 330 -5.41 -1.47 -39.66
N GLN A 331 -5.70 -0.85 -40.80
CA GLN A 331 -4.68 -0.45 -41.77
C GLN A 331 -3.78 0.64 -41.20
N SER A 332 -4.35 1.71 -40.61
CA SER A 332 -3.56 2.82 -40.04
C SER A 332 -2.70 2.34 -38.87
N LEU A 333 -3.19 1.40 -38.06
CA LEU A 333 -2.38 0.80 -36.99
C LEU A 333 -1.23 -0.05 -37.53
N ALA A 334 -1.45 -0.81 -38.61
CA ALA A 334 -0.39 -1.60 -39.26
C ALA A 334 0.72 -0.70 -39.84
N GLU A 335 0.35 0.46 -40.38
CA GLU A 335 1.31 1.47 -40.83
C GLU A 335 2.13 2.04 -39.66
N LEU A 336 1.48 2.42 -38.55
CA LEU A 336 2.14 2.90 -37.34
C LEU A 336 3.09 1.84 -36.70
N MET A 337 2.70 0.57 -36.75
CA MET A 337 3.58 -0.52 -36.28
C MET A 337 4.85 -0.62 -37.09
N LYS A 338 4.76 -0.39 -38.41
CA LYS A 338 5.93 -0.35 -39.29
C LYS A 338 6.80 0.86 -38.99
N ASP A 339 6.19 2.05 -38.85
CA ASP A 339 6.90 3.28 -38.50
C ASP A 339 7.60 3.14 -37.14
N ALA A 340 6.94 2.52 -36.13
CA ALA A 340 7.55 2.21 -34.86
C ALA A 340 8.82 1.35 -35.01
N LYS A 341 8.78 0.32 -35.87
CA LYS A 341 9.95 -0.50 -36.16
C LYS A 341 11.06 0.27 -36.85
N ASP A 342 10.70 1.08 -37.82
CA ASP A 342 11.68 1.90 -38.57
C ASP A 342 12.37 2.94 -37.65
N LEU A 343 11.70 3.38 -36.58
CA LEU A 343 12.25 4.21 -35.50
C LEU A 343 13.06 3.44 -34.46
N GLY A 344 13.11 2.10 -34.54
CA GLY A 344 13.83 1.26 -33.59
C GLY A 344 13.07 0.95 -32.30
N VAL A 345 11.74 1.13 -32.29
CA VAL A 345 10.89 0.82 -31.12
C VAL A 345 10.64 -0.69 -31.04
N ASP A 346 10.64 -1.25 -29.84
CA ASP A 346 10.49 -2.68 -29.60
C ASP A 346 9.05 -3.15 -29.53
N MET A 347 8.14 -2.28 -29.06
CA MET A 347 6.75 -2.62 -28.77
C MET A 347 5.78 -1.53 -29.22
N PHE A 348 4.69 -1.94 -29.85
CA PHE A 348 3.54 -1.09 -30.16
C PHE A 348 2.42 -1.35 -29.16
N LEU A 349 1.88 -0.31 -28.54
CA LEU A 349 0.74 -0.36 -27.63
C LEU A 349 -0.49 0.28 -28.27
N LEU A 350 -1.56 -0.53 -28.44
CA LEU A 350 -2.88 -0.03 -28.79
C LEU A 350 -3.59 0.50 -27.55
N ASP A 351 -3.87 1.80 -27.53
CA ASP A 351 -4.58 2.49 -26.45
C ASP A 351 -6.12 2.42 -26.58
N ASP A 352 -6.87 3.26 -25.88
CA ASP A 352 -8.33 3.29 -25.82
C ASP A 352 -9.00 3.37 -27.21
N GLY A 353 -10.22 2.85 -27.33
CA GLY A 353 -11.06 2.98 -28.53
C GLY A 353 -11.16 1.75 -29.44
N TRP A 354 -10.57 0.61 -29.04
CA TRP A 354 -10.55 -0.60 -29.86
C TRP A 354 -11.74 -1.55 -29.67
N PHE A 355 -12.61 -1.31 -28.68
CA PHE A 355 -13.62 -2.25 -28.19
C PHE A 355 -15.06 -1.75 -28.33
N ALA A 356 -16.00 -2.62 -28.02
CA ALA A 356 -17.45 -2.48 -28.05
C ALA A 356 -18.07 -2.48 -29.47
N ASN A 357 -19.12 -3.26 -29.64
CA ASN A 357 -19.84 -3.37 -30.92
C ASN A 357 -21.24 -2.75 -30.89
N LYS A 358 -22.04 -2.98 -29.83
CA LYS A 358 -23.37 -2.37 -29.69
C LYS A 358 -23.27 -0.86 -29.45
N TYR A 359 -22.34 -0.45 -28.63
CA TYR A 359 -22.04 0.94 -28.28
C TYR A 359 -20.57 1.24 -28.58
N PRO A 360 -20.16 1.40 -29.87
CA PRO A 360 -18.75 1.51 -30.22
C PRO A 360 -18.03 2.65 -29.49
N ARG A 361 -16.83 2.37 -29.00
CA ARG A 361 -15.97 3.31 -28.30
C ARG A 361 -15.38 4.34 -29.27
N LYS A 362 -16.09 5.45 -29.49
CA LYS A 362 -15.66 6.57 -30.34
C LYS A 362 -15.20 7.77 -29.53
N ASP A 363 -15.54 7.80 -28.27
CA ASP A 363 -15.22 8.80 -27.27
C ASP A 363 -15.41 8.17 -25.87
N ASP A 364 -15.32 8.95 -24.81
CA ASP A 364 -15.43 8.44 -23.43
C ASP A 364 -16.87 8.31 -22.90
N HIS A 365 -17.91 8.47 -23.75
CA HIS A 365 -19.32 8.40 -23.35
C HIS A 365 -19.95 7.02 -23.48
N ALA A 366 -19.32 6.07 -24.17
CA ALA A 366 -19.89 4.76 -24.44
C ALA A 366 -18.85 3.64 -24.54
N GLY A 367 -19.31 2.40 -24.42
CA GLY A 367 -18.56 1.19 -24.74
C GLY A 367 -17.68 0.64 -23.61
N LEU A 368 -17.28 1.44 -22.64
CA LEU A 368 -16.41 0.95 -21.57
C LEU A 368 -17.16 -0.10 -20.72
N GLY A 369 -16.55 -1.26 -20.59
CA GLY A 369 -17.15 -2.46 -20.02
C GLY A 369 -17.34 -3.60 -21.04
N ASP A 370 -17.35 -3.31 -22.34
CA ASP A 370 -17.61 -4.28 -23.42
C ASP A 370 -16.33 -4.55 -24.21
N TRP A 371 -15.54 -5.54 -23.78
CA TRP A 371 -14.15 -5.76 -24.21
C TRP A 371 -14.01 -6.64 -25.48
N ASP A 372 -14.93 -6.53 -26.42
CA ASP A 372 -14.85 -7.18 -27.73
C ASP A 372 -14.38 -6.18 -28.80
N ALA A 373 -13.40 -6.55 -29.60
CA ALA A 373 -12.87 -5.68 -30.66
C ALA A 373 -13.99 -5.14 -31.56
N THR A 374 -14.00 -3.82 -31.79
CA THR A 374 -14.99 -3.13 -32.66
C THR A 374 -14.77 -3.57 -34.10
N LYS A 375 -15.68 -4.36 -34.64
CA LYS A 375 -15.60 -4.94 -36.01
C LYS A 375 -15.48 -3.92 -37.11
N SER A 376 -16.09 -2.74 -36.94
CA SER A 376 -16.02 -1.66 -37.96
C SER A 376 -14.63 -1.03 -38.06
N LYS A 377 -13.84 -1.03 -37.00
CA LYS A 377 -12.46 -0.53 -37.00
C LYS A 377 -11.44 -1.65 -37.23
N LEU A 378 -11.69 -2.80 -36.63
CA LEU A 378 -10.79 -3.94 -36.53
C LEU A 378 -11.50 -5.20 -37.02
N PRO A 379 -11.68 -5.36 -38.33
CA PRO A 379 -12.44 -6.48 -38.88
C PRO A 379 -11.87 -7.86 -38.58
N GLU A 380 -10.53 -7.95 -38.36
CA GLU A 380 -9.85 -9.17 -38.00
C GLU A 380 -9.59 -9.31 -36.48
N GLY A 381 -10.09 -8.33 -35.69
CA GLY A 381 -9.96 -8.32 -34.25
C GLY A 381 -8.52 -8.24 -33.73
N ILE A 382 -8.33 -8.59 -32.46
CA ILE A 382 -7.00 -8.63 -31.82
C ILE A 382 -6.03 -9.60 -32.54
N PRO A 383 -6.46 -10.80 -33.00
CA PRO A 383 -5.57 -11.69 -33.76
C PRO A 383 -4.95 -11.05 -35.01
N GLY A 384 -5.74 -10.20 -35.73
CA GLY A 384 -5.25 -9.44 -36.87
C GLY A 384 -4.12 -8.49 -36.49
N LEU A 385 -4.30 -7.72 -35.40
CA LEU A 385 -3.30 -6.78 -34.91
C LEU A 385 -2.02 -7.44 -34.43
N VAL A 386 -2.14 -8.55 -33.70
CA VAL A 386 -0.98 -9.34 -33.25
C VAL A 386 -0.18 -9.87 -34.46
N ARG A 387 -0.86 -10.33 -35.50
CA ARG A 387 -0.22 -10.75 -36.74
C ARG A 387 0.47 -9.59 -37.46
N ASP A 388 -0.18 -8.42 -37.54
CA ASP A 388 0.37 -7.22 -38.19
C ASP A 388 1.60 -6.71 -37.43
N ALA A 389 1.58 -6.68 -36.10
CA ALA A 389 2.73 -6.35 -35.25
C ALA A 389 3.91 -7.31 -35.47
N LYS A 390 3.65 -8.62 -35.51
CA LYS A 390 4.65 -9.65 -35.78
C LYS A 390 5.26 -9.47 -37.17
N LYS A 391 4.45 -9.16 -38.19
CA LYS A 391 4.91 -8.85 -39.56
C LYS A 391 5.78 -7.60 -39.58
N ALA A 392 5.43 -6.56 -38.83
CA ALA A 392 6.22 -5.34 -38.69
C ALA A 392 7.52 -5.56 -37.91
N GLY A 393 7.60 -6.59 -37.07
CA GLY A 393 8.79 -6.89 -36.23
C GLY A 393 8.79 -6.17 -34.89
N VAL A 394 7.62 -5.81 -34.37
CA VAL A 394 7.42 -5.26 -33.04
C VAL A 394 6.55 -6.18 -32.19
N LYS A 395 6.69 -6.11 -30.86
CA LYS A 395 5.76 -6.76 -29.93
C LYS A 395 4.44 -5.98 -29.87
N PHE A 396 3.35 -6.63 -29.48
CA PHE A 396 2.03 -6.02 -29.35
C PHE A 396 1.59 -5.94 -27.90
N GLY A 397 1.19 -4.74 -27.48
CA GLY A 397 0.53 -4.48 -26.21
C GLY A 397 -0.87 -3.90 -26.40
N ILE A 398 -1.72 -4.00 -25.38
CA ILE A 398 -3.10 -3.53 -25.42
C ILE A 398 -3.50 -2.83 -24.13
N TRP A 399 -4.27 -1.76 -24.25
CA TRP A 399 -4.84 -0.99 -23.15
C TRP A 399 -6.16 -1.59 -22.64
N ILE A 400 -6.35 -1.57 -21.34
CA ILE A 400 -7.63 -1.87 -20.67
C ILE A 400 -7.86 -0.90 -19.50
N GLU A 401 -9.12 -0.60 -19.20
CA GLU A 401 -9.59 0.16 -18.03
C GLU A 401 -10.75 -0.61 -17.36
N PRO A 402 -10.48 -1.79 -16.77
CA PRO A 402 -11.54 -2.71 -16.38
C PRO A 402 -12.23 -2.36 -15.06
N GLU A 403 -11.79 -1.32 -14.38
CA GLU A 403 -12.38 -0.81 -13.14
C GLU A 403 -13.57 0.13 -13.40
N MET A 404 -13.76 0.57 -14.63
CA MET A 404 -14.75 1.55 -14.99
C MET A 404 -15.77 0.97 -16.00
N VAL A 405 -16.96 1.58 -16.06
CA VAL A 405 -18.02 1.21 -16.97
C VAL A 405 -18.80 2.43 -17.42
N ASN A 406 -19.18 2.47 -18.71
CA ASN A 406 -20.13 3.48 -19.18
C ASN A 406 -21.58 3.02 -18.97
N PRO A 407 -22.53 3.95 -18.70
CA PRO A 407 -23.95 3.64 -18.74
C PRO A 407 -24.42 3.10 -20.10
N LYS A 408 -23.79 3.56 -21.19
CA LYS A 408 -24.00 3.00 -22.54
C LYS A 408 -22.99 1.87 -22.78
N SER A 409 -23.26 0.72 -22.17
CA SER A 409 -22.53 -0.53 -22.38
C SER A 409 -23.47 -1.72 -22.15
N GLU A 410 -23.19 -2.85 -22.80
CA GLU A 410 -23.92 -4.10 -22.57
C GLU A 410 -23.68 -4.64 -21.14
N LEU A 411 -22.50 -4.37 -20.59
CA LEU A 411 -22.17 -4.73 -19.20
C LEU A 411 -23.12 -4.03 -18.22
N PHE A 412 -23.29 -2.72 -18.34
CA PHE A 412 -24.16 -1.97 -17.44
C PHE A 412 -25.64 -2.34 -17.60
N GLU A 413 -26.09 -2.62 -18.84
CA GLU A 413 -27.46 -3.13 -19.08
C GLU A 413 -27.73 -4.45 -18.36
N LYS A 414 -26.74 -5.35 -18.30
CA LYS A 414 -26.84 -6.67 -17.67
C LYS A 414 -26.64 -6.63 -16.14
N HIS A 415 -25.78 -5.74 -15.69
CA HIS A 415 -25.32 -5.68 -14.29
C HIS A 415 -25.26 -4.25 -13.73
N PRO A 416 -26.38 -3.52 -13.68
CA PRO A 416 -26.41 -2.19 -13.07
C PRO A 416 -26.12 -2.21 -11.56
N ASP A 417 -26.24 -3.39 -10.92
CA ASP A 417 -25.95 -3.65 -9.51
C ASP A 417 -24.45 -3.84 -9.22
N TRP A 418 -23.58 -3.81 -10.24
CA TRP A 418 -22.13 -3.94 -10.08
C TRP A 418 -21.39 -2.62 -9.91
N VAL A 419 -22.08 -1.49 -9.97
CA VAL A 419 -21.47 -0.18 -9.82
C VAL A 419 -21.53 0.34 -8.38
N ILE A 420 -20.55 1.15 -8.03
CA ILE A 420 -20.53 1.89 -6.77
C ILE A 420 -21.43 3.11 -6.95
N MET A 421 -22.61 3.06 -6.37
CA MET A 421 -23.59 4.13 -6.52
C MET A 421 -24.59 4.10 -5.34
N GLN A 422 -24.72 5.21 -4.62
CA GLN A 422 -25.73 5.36 -3.60
C GLN A 422 -27.12 5.48 -4.24
N PRO A 423 -28.05 4.56 -3.99
CA PRO A 423 -29.44 4.71 -4.40
C PRO A 423 -30.05 6.01 -3.84
N GLN A 424 -30.98 6.62 -4.57
CA GLN A 424 -31.70 7.83 -4.16
C GLN A 424 -30.86 9.12 -4.09
N ARG A 425 -29.67 9.13 -4.69
CA ARG A 425 -28.86 10.32 -4.92
C ARG A 425 -28.58 10.48 -6.39
N ASP A 426 -28.29 11.72 -6.79
CA ASP A 426 -27.84 11.99 -8.15
C ASP A 426 -26.56 11.18 -8.43
N THR A 427 -26.52 10.59 -9.63
CA THR A 427 -25.36 9.81 -10.04
C THR A 427 -24.19 10.72 -10.31
N TYR A 428 -23.06 10.45 -9.65
CA TYR A 428 -21.81 11.12 -9.93
C TYR A 428 -21.02 10.35 -10.98
N TYR A 429 -20.69 11.03 -12.06
CA TYR A 429 -19.85 10.49 -13.14
C TYR A 429 -18.46 11.11 -13.07
N TYR A 430 -17.44 10.27 -13.15
CA TYR A 430 -16.08 10.72 -13.41
C TYR A 430 -15.71 10.35 -14.84
N ARG A 431 -15.34 11.35 -15.67
CA ARG A 431 -15.08 11.13 -17.11
C ARG A 431 -16.24 10.41 -17.84
N ASN A 432 -17.49 10.77 -17.55
CA ASN A 432 -18.70 10.11 -18.09
C ASN A 432 -18.85 8.62 -17.76
N GLN A 433 -18.17 8.14 -16.73
CA GLN A 433 -18.05 6.74 -16.37
C GLN A 433 -18.48 6.52 -14.92
N LEU A 434 -18.79 5.27 -14.60
CA LEU A 434 -19.06 4.76 -13.27
C LEU A 434 -17.97 3.77 -12.87
N VAL A 435 -17.78 3.58 -11.58
CA VAL A 435 -16.78 2.65 -11.03
C VAL A 435 -17.44 1.32 -10.71
N LEU A 436 -16.85 0.21 -11.16
CA LEU A 436 -17.26 -1.14 -10.80
C LEU A 436 -16.83 -1.48 -9.37
N ASP A 437 -17.69 -2.18 -8.65
CA ASP A 437 -17.43 -2.66 -7.29
C ASP A 437 -16.54 -3.91 -7.30
N ILE A 438 -15.22 -3.73 -7.41
CA ILE A 438 -14.25 -4.85 -7.43
C ILE A 438 -14.12 -5.54 -6.04
N SER A 439 -14.73 -5.02 -4.99
CA SER A 439 -14.87 -5.77 -3.74
C SER A 439 -15.78 -6.99 -3.89
N ASN A 440 -16.66 -6.98 -4.91
CA ASN A 440 -17.56 -8.09 -5.25
C ASN A 440 -16.82 -9.18 -6.05
N PRO A 441 -16.75 -10.44 -5.57
CA PRO A 441 -16.08 -11.53 -6.27
C PRO A 441 -16.58 -11.78 -7.70
N LYS A 442 -17.86 -11.54 -8.00
CA LYS A 442 -18.40 -11.67 -9.37
C LYS A 442 -17.79 -10.65 -10.33
N VAL A 443 -17.55 -9.43 -9.85
CA VAL A 443 -16.87 -8.39 -10.62
C VAL A 443 -15.39 -8.74 -10.81
N GLN A 444 -14.74 -9.30 -9.79
CA GLN A 444 -13.36 -9.82 -9.91
C GLN A 444 -13.26 -10.92 -10.98
N ASP A 445 -14.22 -11.85 -11.00
CA ASP A 445 -14.27 -12.91 -12.00
C ASP A 445 -14.45 -12.37 -13.41
N TYR A 446 -15.30 -11.36 -13.57
CA TYR A 446 -15.50 -10.68 -14.85
C TYR A 446 -14.21 -9.99 -15.31
N VAL A 447 -13.57 -9.19 -14.46
CA VAL A 447 -12.32 -8.46 -14.78
C VAL A 447 -11.17 -9.43 -15.09
N PHE A 448 -11.02 -10.51 -14.31
CA PHE A 448 -10.07 -11.57 -14.63
C PHE A 448 -10.36 -12.18 -16.01
N GLY A 449 -11.64 -12.45 -16.32
CA GLY A 449 -12.09 -13.06 -17.57
C GLY A 449 -11.75 -12.22 -18.81
N ILE A 450 -11.66 -10.89 -18.70
CA ILE A 450 -11.23 -10.00 -19.80
C ILE A 450 -9.80 -10.35 -20.22
N VAL A 451 -8.86 -10.31 -19.28
CA VAL A 451 -7.45 -10.62 -19.54
C VAL A 451 -7.28 -12.07 -19.96
N ASP A 452 -7.95 -12.98 -19.25
CA ASP A 452 -7.91 -14.42 -19.50
C ASP A 452 -8.31 -14.78 -20.94
N ARG A 453 -9.39 -14.20 -21.43
CA ARG A 453 -9.85 -14.40 -22.81
C ARG A 453 -8.85 -13.82 -23.82
N ILE A 454 -8.41 -12.57 -23.65
CA ILE A 454 -7.45 -11.94 -24.56
C ILE A 454 -6.19 -12.77 -24.68
N MET A 455 -5.61 -13.20 -23.55
CA MET A 455 -4.38 -14.01 -23.53
C MET A 455 -4.56 -15.42 -24.10
N THR A 456 -5.72 -16.03 -23.83
CA THR A 456 -6.00 -17.40 -24.33
C THR A 456 -6.17 -17.40 -25.84
N GLU A 457 -6.88 -16.42 -26.39
CA GLU A 457 -7.11 -16.28 -27.82
C GLU A 457 -5.89 -15.71 -28.57
N ASN A 458 -5.03 -14.95 -27.88
CA ASN A 458 -3.88 -14.25 -28.45
C ASN A 458 -2.63 -14.38 -27.56
N PRO A 459 -1.97 -15.55 -27.52
CA PRO A 459 -0.85 -15.79 -26.62
C PRO A 459 0.40 -14.92 -26.90
N ASP A 460 0.47 -14.29 -28.07
CA ASP A 460 1.55 -13.37 -28.45
C ASP A 460 1.31 -11.91 -28.00
N VAL A 461 0.23 -11.61 -27.25
CA VAL A 461 0.08 -10.32 -26.55
C VAL A 461 1.14 -10.23 -25.46
N ALA A 462 2.01 -9.23 -25.55
CA ALA A 462 3.20 -9.12 -24.72
C ALA A 462 3.04 -8.14 -23.55
N TYR A 463 2.02 -7.29 -23.55
CA TYR A 463 1.87 -6.23 -22.57
C TYR A 463 0.41 -5.78 -22.41
N PHE A 464 0.02 -5.50 -21.17
CA PHE A 464 -1.22 -4.82 -20.84
C PHE A 464 -0.90 -3.47 -20.19
N LYS A 465 -1.43 -2.39 -20.74
CA LYS A 465 -1.55 -1.13 -20.02
C LYS A 465 -2.90 -1.14 -19.29
N TRP A 466 -2.86 -1.36 -17.98
CA TRP A 466 -4.02 -1.23 -17.13
C TRP A 466 -4.12 0.22 -16.67
N ASP A 467 -5.04 0.98 -17.25
CA ASP A 467 -5.31 2.35 -16.86
C ASP A 467 -6.25 2.37 -15.65
N CYS A 468 -5.87 3.11 -14.61
CA CYS A 468 -6.55 3.13 -13.32
C CYS A 468 -7.09 4.54 -13.07
N ASN A 469 -8.21 4.89 -13.72
CA ASN A 469 -8.79 6.23 -13.64
C ASN A 469 -9.95 6.34 -12.64
N SER A 470 -10.21 5.29 -11.85
CA SER A 470 -11.34 5.23 -10.93
C SER A 470 -11.16 6.15 -9.72
N VAL A 471 -11.89 7.27 -9.73
CA VAL A 471 -12.05 8.15 -8.56
C VAL A 471 -13.35 7.80 -7.86
N ILE A 472 -13.28 7.38 -6.60
CA ILE A 472 -14.43 6.94 -5.83
C ILE A 472 -14.81 8.04 -4.83
N THR A 473 -15.93 8.72 -5.09
CA THR A 473 -16.48 9.76 -4.23
C THR A 473 -17.87 9.42 -3.69
N ASN A 474 -18.63 8.60 -4.41
CA ASN A 474 -19.97 8.15 -4.03
C ASN A 474 -19.88 6.78 -3.38
N ILE A 475 -19.58 6.76 -2.08
CA ILE A 475 -19.21 5.55 -1.34
C ILE A 475 -20.46 4.75 -1.01
N TYR A 476 -20.79 3.79 -1.85
CA TYR A 476 -21.81 2.80 -1.56
C TYR A 476 -21.59 1.54 -2.39
N SER A 477 -21.38 0.43 -1.73
CA SER A 477 -21.29 -0.90 -2.33
C SER A 477 -22.57 -1.69 -2.10
N PRO A 478 -23.32 -2.04 -3.15
CA PRO A 478 -24.47 -2.96 -3.01
C PRO A 478 -24.08 -4.32 -2.44
N TYR A 479 -22.84 -4.75 -2.66
CA TYR A 479 -22.30 -6.02 -2.17
C TYR A 479 -22.08 -6.00 -0.64
N HIS A 480 -21.50 -4.92 -0.10
CA HIS A 480 -21.19 -4.81 1.34
C HIS A 480 -22.41 -4.59 2.24
N LYS A 481 -23.53 -4.16 1.69
CA LYS A 481 -24.78 -3.92 2.46
C LYS A 481 -24.55 -3.04 3.69
N GLN A 482 -24.56 -3.64 4.89
CA GLN A 482 -24.39 -2.90 6.16
C GLN A 482 -22.93 -2.67 6.56
N ASN A 483 -21.97 -3.34 5.89
CA ASN A 483 -20.53 -3.23 6.21
C ASN A 483 -19.81 -2.25 5.27
N GLN A 484 -20.39 -1.08 5.01
CA GLN A 484 -19.84 -0.11 4.07
C GLN A 484 -18.42 0.35 4.43
N GLY A 485 -18.05 0.34 5.72
CA GLY A 485 -16.70 0.66 6.17
C GLY A 485 -15.60 -0.29 5.68
N ASN A 486 -15.96 -1.48 5.18
CA ASN A 486 -14.98 -2.41 4.61
C ASN A 486 -14.67 -2.08 3.14
N PHE A 487 -15.51 -1.31 2.47
CA PHE A 487 -15.52 -1.18 1.02
C PHE A 487 -14.17 -0.72 0.43
N TYR A 488 -13.61 0.41 0.85
CA TYR A 488 -12.36 0.93 0.27
C TYR A 488 -11.20 -0.05 0.36
N ILE A 489 -11.13 -0.79 1.45
CA ILE A 489 -10.06 -1.77 1.70
C ILE A 489 -10.29 -3.02 0.85
N ASP A 490 -11.51 -3.55 0.85
CA ASP A 490 -11.83 -4.77 0.14
C ASP A 490 -11.85 -4.54 -1.39
N HIS A 491 -12.12 -3.32 -1.85
CA HIS A 491 -11.98 -2.93 -3.26
C HIS A 491 -10.53 -3.08 -3.73
N VAL A 492 -9.56 -2.53 -3.00
CA VAL A 492 -8.13 -2.68 -3.31
C VAL A 492 -7.68 -4.14 -3.23
N ARG A 493 -8.12 -4.88 -2.20
CA ARG A 493 -7.84 -6.31 -2.07
C ARG A 493 -8.41 -7.12 -3.24
N GLY A 494 -9.56 -6.70 -3.75
CA GLY A 494 -10.18 -7.28 -4.95
C GLY A 494 -9.31 -7.09 -6.19
N ILE A 495 -8.76 -5.91 -6.40
CA ILE A 495 -7.78 -5.64 -7.48
C ILE A 495 -6.54 -6.53 -7.32
N TYR A 496 -5.96 -6.60 -6.13
CA TYR A 496 -4.82 -7.46 -5.87
C TYR A 496 -5.13 -8.94 -6.14
N ASN A 497 -6.34 -9.40 -5.79
CA ASN A 497 -6.75 -10.78 -6.09
C ASN A 497 -6.80 -11.02 -7.61
N VAL A 498 -7.37 -10.11 -8.39
CA VAL A 498 -7.40 -10.21 -9.86
C VAL A 498 -5.99 -10.25 -10.44
N LEU A 499 -5.12 -9.29 -10.06
CA LEU A 499 -3.74 -9.22 -10.54
C LEU A 499 -2.94 -10.48 -10.16
N THR A 500 -3.11 -10.97 -8.94
CA THR A 500 -2.46 -12.20 -8.47
C THR A 500 -2.89 -13.42 -9.28
N ARG A 501 -4.18 -13.54 -9.61
CA ARG A 501 -4.71 -14.62 -10.46
C ARG A 501 -4.13 -14.56 -11.86
N ILE A 502 -4.06 -13.35 -12.45
CA ILE A 502 -3.47 -13.12 -13.78
C ILE A 502 -2.00 -13.54 -13.77
N HIS A 503 -1.21 -13.02 -12.81
CA HIS A 503 0.21 -13.32 -12.71
C HIS A 503 0.48 -14.82 -12.52
N LYS A 504 -0.29 -15.50 -11.67
CA LYS A 504 -0.15 -16.96 -11.47
C LYS A 504 -0.42 -17.78 -12.72
N LYS A 505 -1.37 -17.33 -13.57
CA LYS A 505 -1.75 -18.07 -14.77
C LYS A 505 -0.81 -17.82 -15.95
N TYR A 506 -0.34 -16.58 -16.10
CA TYR A 506 0.38 -16.12 -17.30
C TYR A 506 1.86 -15.81 -17.05
N SER A 507 2.37 -15.92 -15.83
CA SER A 507 3.78 -15.68 -15.46
C SER A 507 4.31 -14.31 -15.95
N CYS A 508 3.45 -13.29 -16.02
CA CYS A 508 3.77 -11.95 -16.54
C CYS A 508 3.89 -10.90 -15.42
#